data_8fbf5a9805b0132a57dcac968d5102b5
#
_entry.id   8fbf5a9805b0132a57dcac968d5102b5
#
_cell.length_a   1.000
_cell.length_b   1.000
_cell.length_c   1.000
_cell.angle_alpha   90.00
_cell.angle_beta   90.00
_cell.angle_gamma   90.00
#
_symmetry.space_group_name_H-M   'P 1'
#
loop_
_entity.id
_entity.type
_entity.pdbx_description
1 polymer ?
#
loop_
_entity_poly.entity_id
_entity_poly.type
_entity_poly.pdbx_seq_one_letter_code
_entity_poly.pdbx_strand_id
1 'polypeptide(L)'
;MPTMDVQMLGLAKSQATRKAQRFFSERRVPFHFNDLAKRPPTPGELRKWVQRFGAQGCLDPESRSYTEQGLQWVSAGEDAWVERMVKDPSILRLPLVRCGKELSVGDDPEAWARFAEAAKAAGG
;
A
#
# COMPACT_ATOMS: atom_id res chain seq x y z
N MET A 1 22.35 -8.41 10.06
CA MET A 1 21.71 -8.79 8.79
C MET A 1 20.42 -8.02 8.63
N PRO A 2 20.29 -7.28 7.55
CA PRO A 2 19.00 -6.64 7.31
C PRO A 2 17.96 -7.72 7.05
N THR A 3 16.88 -7.66 7.79
CA THR A 3 15.75 -8.56 7.55
C THR A 3 14.90 -7.95 6.44
N MET A 4 14.42 -8.80 5.54
CA MET A 4 13.49 -8.37 4.50
C MET A 4 12.08 -8.41 5.08
N ASP A 5 11.79 -7.43 5.93
CA ASP A 5 10.48 -7.35 6.56
C ASP A 5 9.42 -6.90 5.57
N VAL A 6 8.30 -7.59 5.60
CA VAL A 6 7.13 -7.20 4.80
C VAL A 6 6.30 -6.24 5.64
N GLN A 7 6.07 -5.05 5.10
CA GLN A 7 5.22 -4.04 5.73
C GLN A 7 4.02 -3.78 4.84
N MET A 8 2.85 -3.74 5.44
CA MET A 8 1.60 -3.57 4.70
C MET A 8 0.79 -2.44 5.31
N LEU A 9 0.42 -1.48 4.47
CA LEU A 9 -0.49 -0.40 4.85
C LEU A 9 -1.82 -0.64 4.16
N GLY A 10 -2.89 -0.69 4.92
CA GLY A 10 -4.19 -0.95 4.31
C GLY A 10 -5.35 -0.69 5.24
N LEU A 11 -6.53 -1.04 4.78
CA LEU A 11 -7.76 -0.91 5.53
C LEU A 11 -8.43 -2.27 5.63
N ALA A 12 -8.93 -2.60 6.82
CA ALA A 12 -9.60 -3.87 7.04
C ALA A 12 -10.79 -4.10 6.11
N LYS A 13 -11.45 -3.03 5.69
CA LYS A 13 -12.59 -3.12 4.75
C LYS A 13 -12.17 -3.38 3.30
N SER A 14 -10.90 -3.20 2.98
CA SER A 14 -10.39 -3.41 1.62
C SER A 14 -10.24 -4.91 1.34
N GLN A 15 -10.91 -5.40 0.31
CA GLN A 15 -10.81 -6.80 -0.08
C GLN A 15 -9.40 -7.19 -0.49
N ALA A 16 -8.73 -6.31 -1.23
CA ALA A 16 -7.35 -6.55 -1.66
C ALA A 16 -6.40 -6.59 -0.48
N THR A 17 -6.61 -5.74 0.54
CA THR A 17 -5.83 -5.78 1.77
C THR A 17 -5.98 -7.12 2.47
N ARG A 18 -7.22 -7.61 2.62
CA ARG A 18 -7.46 -8.90 3.26
C ARG A 18 -6.87 -10.05 2.45
N LYS A 19 -6.94 -9.94 1.12
CA LYS A 19 -6.34 -10.94 0.23
C LYS A 19 -4.84 -11.01 0.42
N ALA A 20 -4.17 -9.86 0.53
CA ALA A 20 -2.73 -9.80 0.77
C ALA A 20 -2.34 -10.36 2.13
N GLN A 21 -3.10 -10.03 3.17
CA GLN A 21 -2.86 -10.58 4.50
C GLN A 21 -2.94 -12.10 4.49
N ARG A 22 -3.96 -12.64 3.83
CA ARG A 22 -4.13 -14.08 3.69
C ARG A 22 -2.99 -14.70 2.90
N PHE A 23 -2.58 -14.02 1.82
CA PHE A 23 -1.50 -14.50 0.97
C PHE A 23 -0.22 -14.76 1.78
N PHE A 24 0.20 -13.79 2.57
CA PHE A 24 1.41 -13.93 3.37
C PHE A 24 1.22 -14.90 4.54
N SER A 25 0.04 -14.90 5.17
CA SER A 25 -0.25 -15.80 6.27
C SER A 25 -0.22 -17.27 5.84
N GLU A 26 -0.81 -17.57 4.69
CA GLU A 26 -0.83 -18.92 4.16
C GLU A 26 0.57 -19.43 3.81
N ARG A 27 1.47 -18.53 3.47
CA ARG A 27 2.85 -18.86 3.15
C ARG A 27 3.77 -18.78 4.36
N ARG A 28 3.21 -18.49 5.53
CA ARG A 28 3.95 -18.36 6.78
C ARG A 28 5.04 -17.30 6.71
N VAL A 29 4.77 -16.24 5.99
CA VAL A 29 5.64 -15.07 5.91
C VAL A 29 5.12 -14.03 6.88
N PRO A 30 5.88 -13.71 7.93
CA PRO A 30 5.44 -12.68 8.87
C PRO A 30 5.43 -11.31 8.20
N PHE A 31 4.46 -10.49 8.59
CA PHE A 31 4.35 -9.13 8.07
C PHE A 31 3.83 -8.20 9.15
N HIS A 32 4.15 -6.92 9.00
CA HIS A 32 3.64 -5.88 9.88
C HIS A 32 2.49 -5.20 9.16
N PHE A 33 1.30 -5.28 9.76
CA PHE A 33 0.12 -4.63 9.20
C PHE A 33 -0.18 -3.34 9.94
N ASN A 34 -0.25 -2.24 9.19
CA ASN A 34 -0.69 -0.96 9.72
C ASN A 34 -2.09 -0.67 9.19
N ASP A 35 -3.07 -0.69 10.10
CA ASP A 35 -4.45 -0.34 9.76
C ASP A 35 -4.57 1.18 9.70
N LEU A 36 -4.74 1.69 8.50
CA LEU A 36 -4.76 3.13 8.26
C LEU A 36 -5.98 3.83 8.87
N ALA A 37 -7.01 3.07 9.23
CA ALA A 37 -8.16 3.64 9.94
C ALA A 37 -7.81 3.96 11.40
N LYS A 38 -6.90 3.20 11.99
CA LYS A 38 -6.46 3.40 13.37
C LYS A 38 -5.25 4.30 13.46
N ARG A 39 -4.40 4.22 12.47
CA ARG A 39 -3.14 4.97 12.43
C ARG A 39 -2.94 5.53 11.03
N PRO A 40 -3.25 6.81 10.81
CA PRO A 40 -3.09 7.41 9.49
C PRO A 40 -1.67 7.29 8.96
N PRO A 41 -1.51 7.18 7.64
CA PRO A 41 -0.17 7.15 7.06
C PRO A 41 0.51 8.50 7.22
N THR A 42 1.84 8.50 7.30
CA THR A 42 2.60 9.75 7.29
C THR A 42 2.90 10.16 5.86
N PRO A 43 3.09 11.46 5.61
CA PRO A 43 3.49 11.91 4.27
C PRO A 43 4.80 11.27 3.81
N GLY A 44 5.76 11.09 4.71
CA GLY A 44 7.03 10.47 4.37
C GLY A 44 6.90 9.03 3.91
N GLU A 45 6.01 8.26 4.55
CA GLU A 45 5.73 6.90 4.12
C GLU A 45 5.13 6.88 2.73
N LEU A 46 4.09 7.69 2.50
CA LEU A 46 3.38 7.71 1.23
C LEU A 46 4.25 8.15 0.07
N ARG A 47 5.18 9.07 0.30
CA ARG A 47 6.06 9.56 -0.76
C ARG A 47 6.89 8.46 -1.40
N LYS A 48 7.22 7.41 -0.66
CA LYS A 48 7.95 6.28 -1.23
C LYS A 48 7.17 5.66 -2.39
N TRP A 49 5.88 5.44 -2.20
CA TRP A 49 5.02 4.89 -3.25
C TRP A 49 4.73 5.90 -4.34
N VAL A 50 4.50 7.15 -3.98
CA VAL A 50 4.21 8.20 -4.95
C VAL A 50 5.41 8.44 -5.87
N GLN A 51 6.62 8.44 -5.33
CA GLN A 51 7.84 8.60 -6.13
C GLN A 51 8.08 7.41 -7.06
N ARG A 52 7.69 6.21 -6.63
CA ARG A 52 7.89 5.00 -7.42
C ARG A 52 6.83 4.83 -8.51
N PHE A 53 5.57 5.09 -8.18
CA PHE A 53 4.43 4.79 -9.05
C PHE A 53 3.71 6.03 -9.56
N GLY A 54 4.03 7.20 -9.05
CA GLY A 54 3.29 8.43 -9.32
C GLY A 54 2.04 8.52 -8.47
N ALA A 55 1.55 9.74 -8.27
CA ALA A 55 0.33 9.94 -7.48
C ALA A 55 -0.86 9.19 -8.08
N GLN A 56 -1.03 9.28 -9.39
CA GLN A 56 -2.15 8.61 -10.06
C GLN A 56 -2.04 7.09 -9.97
N GLY A 57 -0.82 6.55 -9.98
CA GLY A 57 -0.60 5.12 -9.82
C GLY A 57 -0.99 4.59 -8.45
N CYS A 58 -1.02 5.45 -7.44
CA CYS A 58 -1.40 5.09 -6.08
C CYS A 58 -2.88 5.30 -5.78
N LEU A 59 -3.62 5.97 -6.67
CA LEU A 59 -5.03 6.28 -6.47
C LEU A 59 -5.92 5.21 -7.09
N ASP A 60 -7.04 4.95 -6.43
CA ASP A 60 -8.03 3.98 -6.90
C ASP A 60 -9.24 4.73 -7.46
N PRO A 61 -9.38 4.82 -8.80
CA PRO A 61 -10.51 5.52 -9.39
C PRO A 61 -11.84 4.82 -9.17
N GLU A 62 -11.83 3.58 -8.72
CA GLU A 62 -13.04 2.83 -8.37
C GLU A 62 -13.45 3.03 -6.92
N SER A 63 -12.60 3.69 -6.13
CA SER A 63 -12.93 4.01 -4.74
C SER A 63 -14.13 4.95 -4.69
N ARG A 64 -15.06 4.65 -3.80
CA ARG A 64 -16.23 5.50 -3.60
C ARG A 64 -15.85 6.91 -3.18
N SER A 65 -14.90 7.03 -2.25
CA SER A 65 -14.41 8.34 -1.82
C SER A 65 -13.78 9.13 -2.94
N TYR A 66 -13.03 8.47 -3.81
CA TYR A 66 -12.41 9.10 -4.96
C TYR A 66 -13.48 9.73 -5.87
N THR A 67 -14.52 8.95 -6.18
CA THR A 67 -15.61 9.42 -7.04
C THR A 67 -16.43 10.52 -6.36
N GLU A 68 -16.79 10.35 -5.09
CA GLU A 68 -17.60 11.32 -4.36
C GLU A 68 -16.90 12.66 -4.20
N GLN A 69 -15.60 12.68 -4.07
CA GLN A 69 -14.82 13.91 -3.96
C GLN A 69 -14.49 14.52 -5.30
N GLY A 70 -14.87 13.87 -6.39
CA GLY A 70 -14.58 14.36 -7.74
C GLY A 70 -13.10 14.41 -8.06
N LEU A 71 -12.32 13.50 -7.49
CA LEU A 71 -10.86 13.52 -7.65
C LEU A 71 -10.40 13.26 -9.07
N GLN A 72 -11.24 12.63 -9.89
CA GLN A 72 -10.95 12.43 -11.31
C GLN A 72 -10.80 13.76 -12.07
N TRP A 73 -11.34 14.84 -11.51
CA TRP A 73 -11.28 16.17 -12.13
C TRP A 73 -10.22 17.08 -11.48
N VAL A 74 -9.51 16.56 -10.47
CA VAL A 74 -8.53 17.35 -9.74
C VAL A 74 -7.17 17.25 -10.40
N SER A 75 -6.56 18.41 -10.65
CA SER A 75 -5.17 18.50 -11.09
C SER A 75 -4.37 19.09 -9.94
N ALA A 76 -3.43 18.33 -9.41
CA ALA A 76 -2.67 18.75 -8.24
C ALA A 76 -1.24 18.22 -8.30
N GLY A 77 -0.34 18.88 -7.59
CA GLY A 77 1.04 18.42 -7.47
C GLY A 77 1.16 17.29 -6.47
N GLU A 78 2.35 16.71 -6.41
CA GLU A 78 2.64 15.57 -5.55
C GLU A 78 2.30 15.82 -4.08
N ASP A 79 2.73 16.97 -3.54
CA ASP A 79 2.50 17.27 -2.13
C ASP A 79 1.01 17.38 -1.79
N ALA A 80 0.23 17.98 -2.69
CA ALA A 80 -1.20 18.11 -2.49
C ALA A 80 -1.90 16.74 -2.53
N TRP A 81 -1.47 15.85 -3.42
CA TRP A 81 -2.01 14.49 -3.47
C TRP A 81 -1.65 13.70 -2.23
N VAL A 82 -0.40 13.80 -1.75
CA VAL A 82 0.02 13.12 -0.52
C VAL A 82 -0.82 13.58 0.66
N GLU A 83 -1.09 14.88 0.76
CA GLU A 83 -1.93 15.44 1.82
C GLU A 83 -3.34 14.85 1.80
N ARG A 84 -3.93 14.72 0.60
CA ARG A 84 -5.25 14.10 0.46
C ARG A 84 -5.25 12.64 0.86
N MET A 85 -4.20 11.91 0.50
CA MET A 85 -4.04 10.50 0.86
C MET A 85 -3.94 10.29 2.36
N VAL A 86 -3.24 11.20 3.06
CA VAL A 86 -3.14 11.15 4.52
C VAL A 86 -4.50 11.37 5.17
N LYS A 87 -5.25 12.33 4.66
CA LYS A 87 -6.57 12.66 5.20
C LYS A 87 -7.60 11.56 4.93
N ASP A 88 -7.52 10.91 3.78
CA ASP A 88 -8.47 9.88 3.39
C ASP A 88 -7.76 8.73 2.69
N PRO A 89 -7.22 7.77 3.46
CA PRO A 89 -6.54 6.62 2.86
C PRO A 89 -7.41 5.75 1.97
N SER A 90 -8.73 5.90 2.04
CA SER A 90 -9.63 5.08 1.22
C SER A 90 -9.56 5.42 -0.27
N ILE A 91 -8.90 6.53 -0.64
CA ILE A 91 -8.69 6.85 -2.05
C ILE A 91 -7.51 6.10 -2.66
N LEU A 92 -6.73 5.42 -1.84
CA LEU A 92 -5.53 4.69 -2.28
C LEU A 92 -5.87 3.31 -2.84
N ARG A 93 -5.03 2.84 -3.75
CA ARG A 93 -5.04 1.43 -4.17
C ARG A 93 -4.38 0.61 -3.08
N LEU A 94 -5.18 0.03 -2.22
CA LEU A 94 -4.68 -0.75 -1.08
C LEU A 94 -4.59 -2.23 -1.44
N PRO A 95 -3.68 -2.98 -0.83
CA PRO A 95 -2.71 -2.51 0.15
C PRO A 95 -1.48 -1.90 -0.49
N LEU A 96 -0.79 -1.05 0.27
CA LEU A 96 0.55 -0.61 -0.06
C LEU A 96 1.51 -1.55 0.67
N VAL A 97 2.31 -2.29 -0.07
CA VAL A 97 3.20 -3.30 0.51
C VAL A 97 4.65 -2.95 0.20
N ARG A 98 5.49 -3.16 1.19
CA ARG A 98 6.92 -2.91 1.07
C ARG A 98 7.69 -4.12 1.58
N CYS A 99 8.71 -4.51 0.84
CA CYS A 99 9.64 -5.54 1.28
C CYS A 99 11.06 -5.08 0.90
N GLY A 100 11.84 -4.69 1.92
CA GLY A 100 13.15 -4.10 1.66
C GLY A 100 13.00 -2.80 0.88
N LYS A 101 13.57 -2.75 -0.30
CA LYS A 101 13.50 -1.58 -1.19
C LYS A 101 12.39 -1.68 -2.22
N GLU A 102 11.72 -2.82 -2.30
CA GLU A 102 10.67 -3.04 -3.27
C GLU A 102 9.30 -2.65 -2.73
N LEU A 103 8.48 -2.11 -3.60
CA LEU A 103 7.15 -1.61 -3.26
C LEU A 103 6.12 -2.20 -4.22
N SER A 104 4.90 -2.39 -3.71
CA SER A 104 3.76 -2.71 -4.57
C SER A 104 2.57 -1.88 -4.16
N VAL A 105 1.63 -1.74 -5.09
CA VAL A 105 0.42 -0.94 -4.93
C VAL A 105 -0.77 -1.80 -5.38
N GLY A 106 -1.80 -1.86 -4.55
CA GLY A 106 -3.02 -2.54 -4.90
C GLY A 106 -2.90 -4.06 -4.93
N ASP A 107 -3.83 -4.68 -5.63
CA ASP A 107 -3.90 -6.14 -5.77
C ASP A 107 -2.84 -6.61 -6.78
N ASP A 108 -1.70 -7.05 -6.26
CA ASP A 108 -0.56 -7.47 -7.09
C ASP A 108 0.07 -8.75 -6.54
N PRO A 109 -0.57 -9.90 -6.78
CA PRO A 109 -0.06 -11.17 -6.27
C PRO A 109 1.35 -11.53 -6.77
N GLU A 110 1.71 -11.09 -7.97
CA GLU A 110 3.06 -11.35 -8.50
C GLU A 110 4.12 -10.66 -7.64
N ALA A 111 3.89 -9.41 -7.27
CA ALA A 111 4.80 -8.69 -6.38
C ALA A 111 4.84 -9.34 -5.01
N TRP A 112 3.68 -9.73 -4.47
CA TRP A 112 3.63 -10.39 -3.16
C TRP A 112 4.41 -11.71 -3.17
N ALA A 113 4.36 -12.45 -4.27
CA ALA A 113 5.12 -13.69 -4.41
C ALA A 113 6.62 -13.43 -4.35
N ARG A 114 7.08 -12.38 -5.03
CA ARG A 114 8.50 -11.99 -4.97
C ARG A 114 8.90 -11.59 -3.56
N PHE A 115 8.03 -10.85 -2.86
CA PHE A 115 8.28 -10.42 -1.49
C PHE A 115 8.35 -11.61 -0.54
N ALA A 116 7.45 -12.58 -0.72
CA ALA A 116 7.44 -13.78 0.11
C ALA A 116 8.72 -14.58 -0.06
N GLU A 117 9.19 -14.73 -1.29
CA GLU A 117 10.43 -15.43 -1.57
C GLU A 117 11.64 -14.69 -0.99
N ALA A 118 11.68 -13.38 -1.15
CA ALA A 118 12.76 -12.56 -0.61
C ALA A 118 12.81 -12.63 0.92
N ALA A 119 11.65 -12.58 1.57
CA ALA A 119 11.57 -12.66 3.02
C ALA A 119 12.03 -14.03 3.53
N LYS A 120 11.63 -15.11 2.85
CA LYS A 120 12.07 -16.46 3.21
C LYS A 120 13.56 -16.66 3.02
N ALA A 121 14.09 -16.15 1.92
CA ALA A 121 15.52 -16.26 1.63
C ALA A 121 16.33 -15.48 2.66
N ALA A 122 15.89 -14.31 3.07
CA ALA A 122 16.58 -13.50 4.07
C ALA A 122 16.47 -14.09 5.47
N GLY A 123 15.33 -14.71 5.78
CA GLY A 123 15.07 -15.32 7.09
C GLY A 123 15.67 -16.70 7.26
N GLY A 124 16.16 -17.24 6.16
CA GLY A 124 16.77 -18.50 6.06
C GLY A 124 17.25 -19.36 6.53
#